data_06f8cc8297d6681b82b37d528ab2fd43
#
_entry.id   06f8cc8297d6681b82b37d528ab2fd43
#
_cell.length_a   1.000
_cell.length_b   1.000
_cell.length_c   1.000
_cell.angle_alpha   90.00
_cell.angle_beta   90.00
_cell.angle_gamma   90.00
#
_symmetry.space_group_name_H-M   'P 1'
#
loop_
_entity.id
_entity.type
_entity.pdbx_description
1 polymer ?
#
loop_
_entity_poly.entity_id
_entity_poly.type
_entity_poly.pdbx_seq_one_letter_code
_entity_poly.pdbx_strand_id
1 'polypeptide(L)'
;MPMIEQTKEIVHKFNSVYGETLVDPKILLPEQEACLRLPGIDGKAKMSKSLGNCIYLSEEPEDIKKKVMSMYTDPDHIRVQDPGKIEGNTVFTYLDAFSCPEHFERYLPEYANLDELKDHYRRGGLGDVKVKRFLNEVLQETLEPIRNR
;
A
#
# COMPACT_ATOMS: atom_id res chain seq x y z
N MET A 1 -10.02 12.51 15.81
CA MET A 1 -8.53 12.39 15.75
C MET A 1 -7.92 13.48 16.64
N PRO A 2 -7.29 13.10 17.76
CA PRO A 2 -6.88 14.07 18.80
C PRO A 2 -6.04 15.24 18.30
N MET A 3 -5.12 14.98 17.36
CA MET A 3 -4.23 16.03 16.82
C MET A 3 -4.98 17.14 16.06
N ILE A 4 -5.97 16.78 15.25
CA ILE A 4 -6.78 17.77 14.50
C ILE A 4 -7.68 18.57 15.45
N GLU A 5 -8.26 17.91 16.45
CA GLU A 5 -9.09 18.56 17.47
C GLU A 5 -8.27 19.57 18.26
N GLN A 6 -7.07 19.17 18.71
CA GLN A 6 -6.13 20.05 19.38
C GLN A 6 -5.71 21.25 18.50
N THR A 7 -5.45 20.99 17.22
CA THR A 7 -5.10 22.07 16.27
C THR A 7 -6.26 23.05 16.07
N LYS A 8 -7.50 22.57 16.02
CA LYS A 8 -8.70 23.44 15.94
C LYS A 8 -8.83 24.32 17.18
N GLU A 9 -8.60 23.76 18.37
CA GLU A 9 -8.61 24.55 19.61
C GLU A 9 -7.55 25.66 19.61
N ILE A 10 -6.34 25.36 19.09
CA ILE A 10 -5.26 26.35 18.96
C ILE A 10 -5.66 27.45 17.97
N VAL A 11 -6.20 27.07 16.80
CA VAL A 11 -6.69 28.02 15.78
C VAL A 11 -7.78 28.93 16.37
N HIS A 12 -8.76 28.35 17.05
CA HIS A 12 -9.84 29.11 17.68
C HIS A 12 -9.34 30.08 18.72
N LYS A 13 -8.44 29.64 19.60
CA LYS A 13 -7.81 30.50 20.63
C LYS A 13 -7.00 31.64 20.00
N PHE A 14 -6.20 31.35 18.99
CA PHE A 14 -5.42 32.33 18.26
C PHE A 14 -6.30 33.41 17.64
N ASN A 15 -7.32 32.95 16.87
CA ASN A 15 -8.22 33.87 16.19
C ASN A 15 -9.05 34.72 17.15
N SER A 16 -9.36 34.21 18.34
CA SER A 16 -10.07 35.02 19.36
C SER A 16 -9.25 36.18 19.92
N VAL A 17 -7.91 36.08 19.89
CA VAL A 17 -6.99 37.12 20.41
C VAL A 17 -6.55 38.06 19.28
N TYR A 18 -6.25 37.51 18.09
CA TYR A 18 -5.60 38.26 17.00
C TYR A 18 -6.51 38.53 15.80
N GLY A 19 -7.80 38.15 15.88
CA GLY A 19 -8.73 38.20 14.76
C GLY A 19 -8.62 37.00 13.83
N GLU A 20 -9.53 36.85 12.86
CA GLU A 20 -9.54 35.73 11.91
C GLU A 20 -8.31 35.73 11.02
N THR A 21 -7.27 35.03 11.44
CA THR A 21 -5.97 34.95 10.77
C THR A 21 -5.66 33.52 10.31
N LEU A 22 -5.98 32.52 11.12
CA LEU A 22 -5.73 31.10 10.85
C LEU A 22 -7.00 30.41 10.36
N VAL A 23 -6.85 29.53 9.37
CA VAL A 23 -7.96 28.74 8.83
C VAL A 23 -8.13 27.46 9.63
N ASP A 24 -9.38 27.09 9.92
CA ASP A 24 -9.70 25.83 10.59
C ASP A 24 -9.18 24.63 9.79
N PRO A 25 -8.37 23.76 10.39
CA PRO A 25 -7.86 22.59 9.69
C PRO A 25 -8.97 21.59 9.39
N LYS A 26 -8.97 21.06 8.17
CA LYS A 26 -9.85 19.96 7.76
C LYS A 26 -9.04 18.69 7.65
N ILE A 27 -9.64 17.57 8.06
CA ILE A 27 -9.02 16.28 7.86
C ILE A 27 -9.06 15.92 6.38
N LEU A 28 -7.92 15.52 5.83
CA LEU A 28 -7.82 14.90 4.52
C LEU A 28 -7.50 13.42 4.73
N LEU A 29 -8.40 12.55 4.31
CA LEU A 29 -8.20 11.11 4.34
C LEU A 29 -8.03 10.61 2.90
N PRO A 30 -7.23 9.55 2.69
CA PRO A 30 -7.18 8.90 1.39
C PRO A 30 -8.55 8.31 1.04
N GLU A 31 -8.90 8.36 -0.24
CA GLU A 31 -10.17 7.81 -0.76
C GLU A 31 -10.19 6.27 -0.66
N GLN A 32 -9.02 5.65 -0.84
CA GLN A 32 -8.87 4.21 -0.74
C GLN A 32 -8.63 3.79 0.71
N GLU A 33 -9.49 2.91 1.21
CA GLU A 33 -9.42 2.42 2.60
C GLU A 33 -8.09 1.69 2.90
N ALA A 34 -7.54 0.98 1.91
CA ALA A 34 -6.24 0.31 2.01
C ALA A 34 -5.09 1.28 2.36
N CYS A 35 -5.19 2.55 1.95
CA CYS A 35 -4.18 3.58 2.24
C CYS A 35 -4.27 4.14 3.67
N LEU A 36 -5.37 3.89 4.41
CA LEU A 36 -5.52 4.36 5.78
C LEU A 36 -4.50 3.70 6.72
N ARG A 37 -4.20 2.43 6.51
CA ARG A 37 -3.28 1.67 7.35
C ARG A 37 -2.69 0.48 6.61
N LEU A 38 -1.51 0.64 6.03
CA LEU A 38 -0.78 -0.47 5.42
C LEU A 38 -0.20 -1.41 6.48
N PRO A 39 -0.37 -2.74 6.31
CA PRO A 39 0.33 -3.72 7.12
C PRO A 39 1.83 -3.71 6.80
N GLY A 40 2.65 -4.22 7.71
CA GLY A 40 4.04 -4.54 7.41
C GLY A 40 4.15 -5.69 6.40
N ILE A 41 5.35 -5.89 5.84
CA ILE A 41 5.60 -6.97 4.87
C ILE A 41 5.32 -8.37 5.43
N ASP A 42 5.29 -8.50 6.76
CA ASP A 42 4.94 -9.71 7.51
C ASP A 42 3.43 -10.01 7.57
N GLY A 43 2.58 -9.08 7.12
CA GLY A 43 1.12 -9.21 7.11
C GLY A 43 0.45 -9.23 8.48
N LYS A 44 1.20 -9.12 9.58
CA LYS A 44 0.68 -9.29 10.95
C LYS A 44 0.55 -8.00 11.71
N ALA A 45 1.55 -7.14 11.62
CA ALA A 45 1.63 -5.93 12.41
C ALA A 45 1.57 -4.69 11.53
N LYS A 46 1.25 -3.53 12.16
CA LYS A 46 1.43 -2.24 11.51
C LYS A 46 2.89 -2.09 11.08
N MET A 47 3.10 -1.51 9.91
CA MET A 47 4.42 -1.14 9.42
C MET A 47 5.19 -0.32 10.47
N SER A 48 6.39 -0.76 10.83
CA SER A 48 7.22 -0.13 11.86
C SER A 48 8.70 -0.30 11.59
N LYS A 49 9.48 0.76 11.79
CA LYS A 49 10.95 0.72 11.68
C LYS A 49 11.57 -0.24 12.69
N SER A 50 11.07 -0.23 13.93
CA SER A 50 11.59 -1.09 15.01
C SER A 50 11.37 -2.59 14.78
N LEU A 51 10.34 -2.94 14.00
CA LEU A 51 10.05 -4.33 13.64
C LEU A 51 10.76 -4.76 12.35
N GLY A 52 11.39 -3.85 11.62
CA GLY A 52 12.05 -4.15 10.35
C GLY A 52 11.09 -4.62 9.24
N ASN A 53 9.79 -4.43 9.41
CA ASN A 53 8.73 -4.89 8.49
C ASN A 53 8.23 -3.79 7.55
N CYS A 54 9.00 -2.72 7.37
CA CYS A 54 8.64 -1.59 6.52
C CYS A 54 9.50 -1.51 5.25
N ILE A 55 8.95 -0.89 4.21
CA ILE A 55 9.68 -0.44 3.02
C ILE A 55 9.95 1.05 3.20
N TYR A 56 11.21 1.46 3.08
CA TYR A 56 11.62 2.87 3.17
C TYR A 56 11.50 3.55 1.80
N LEU A 57 11.13 4.84 1.79
CA LEU A 57 11.03 5.63 0.56
C LEU A 57 12.40 5.82 -0.13
N SER A 58 13.48 5.79 0.65
CA SER A 58 14.87 5.94 0.18
C SER A 58 15.57 4.61 -0.06
N GLU A 59 14.85 3.48 -0.01
CA GLU A 59 15.45 2.15 -0.12
C GLU A 59 15.89 1.83 -1.54
N GLU A 60 17.00 1.11 -1.66
CA GLU A 60 17.51 0.70 -2.97
C GLU A 60 16.56 -0.29 -3.67
N PRO A 61 16.48 -0.25 -5.02
CA PRO A 61 15.57 -1.10 -5.78
C PRO A 61 15.67 -2.59 -5.46
N GLU A 62 16.90 -3.09 -5.28
CA GLU A 62 17.16 -4.50 -4.97
C GLU A 62 16.65 -4.91 -3.58
N ASP A 63 16.68 -4.00 -2.60
CA ASP A 63 16.20 -4.27 -1.25
C ASP A 63 14.67 -4.22 -1.19
N ILE A 64 14.05 -3.30 -1.93
CA ILE A 64 12.58 -3.28 -2.13
C ILE A 64 12.14 -4.61 -2.73
N LYS A 65 12.80 -5.07 -3.80
CA LYS A 65 12.50 -6.33 -4.47
C LYS A 65 12.60 -7.53 -3.51
N LYS A 66 13.68 -7.61 -2.70
CA LYS A 66 13.83 -8.67 -1.69
C LYS A 66 12.67 -8.66 -0.70
N LYS A 67 12.29 -7.48 -0.20
CA LYS A 67 11.17 -7.31 0.73
C LYS A 67 9.85 -7.72 0.11
N VAL A 68 9.56 -7.29 -1.11
CA VAL A 68 8.34 -7.69 -1.83
C VAL A 68 8.28 -9.20 -2.04
N MET A 69 9.39 -9.82 -2.44
CA MET A 69 9.45 -11.28 -2.61
C MET A 69 9.28 -12.05 -1.30
N SER A 70 9.63 -11.45 -0.16
CA SER A 70 9.43 -12.01 1.18
C SER A 70 8.08 -11.71 1.81
N MET A 71 7.23 -10.86 1.18
CA MET A 71 5.91 -10.51 1.72
C MET A 71 5.06 -11.73 2.03
N TYR A 72 4.32 -11.62 3.12
CA TYR A 72 3.33 -12.63 3.50
C TYR A 72 2.20 -12.70 2.47
N THR A 73 1.86 -13.92 2.09
CA THR A 73 0.75 -14.25 1.20
C THR A 73 -0.18 -15.26 1.89
N ASP A 74 -0.96 -16.00 1.13
CA ASP A 74 -1.81 -17.06 1.66
C ASP A 74 -0.98 -18.32 1.96
N PRO A 75 -0.88 -18.79 3.22
CA PRO A 75 -0.12 -19.99 3.57
C PRO A 75 -0.74 -21.29 3.03
N ASP A 76 -2.03 -21.26 2.67
CA ASP A 76 -2.73 -22.43 2.11
C ASP A 76 -2.52 -22.53 0.58
N HIS A 77 -2.03 -21.46 -0.07
CA HIS A 77 -1.73 -21.43 -1.50
C HIS A 77 -0.35 -22.03 -1.80
N ILE A 78 -0.25 -23.37 -1.71
CA ILE A 78 1.03 -24.09 -1.83
C ILE A 78 1.40 -24.31 -3.31
N ARG A 79 0.43 -24.61 -4.15
CA ARG A 79 0.62 -24.85 -5.58
C ARG A 79 -0.08 -23.77 -6.41
N VAL A 80 0.47 -23.49 -7.58
CA VAL A 80 -0.13 -22.51 -8.51
C VAL A 80 -1.59 -22.79 -8.83
N GLN A 81 -1.99 -24.07 -8.86
CA GLN A 81 -3.36 -24.48 -9.17
C GLN A 81 -4.32 -24.33 -7.99
N ASP A 82 -3.81 -24.19 -6.77
CA ASP A 82 -4.64 -24.08 -5.58
C ASP A 82 -5.38 -22.73 -5.59
N PRO A 83 -6.65 -22.68 -5.16
CA PRO A 83 -7.34 -21.43 -4.91
C PRO A 83 -6.64 -20.64 -3.82
N GLY A 84 -6.45 -19.34 -4.05
CA GLY A 84 -5.80 -18.45 -3.08
C GLY A 84 -6.79 -17.51 -2.40
N LYS A 85 -6.48 -17.10 -1.18
CA LYS A 85 -7.23 -16.10 -0.42
C LYS A 85 -6.63 -14.71 -0.61
N ILE A 86 -7.49 -13.73 -0.85
CA ILE A 86 -7.12 -12.33 -0.98
C ILE A 86 -7.10 -11.65 0.39
N GLU A 87 -8.05 -12.02 1.24
CA GLU A 87 -8.23 -11.45 2.58
C GLU A 87 -7.01 -11.79 3.45
N GLY A 88 -6.37 -10.75 3.98
CA GLY A 88 -5.14 -10.88 4.76
C GLY A 88 -3.87 -11.12 3.93
N ASN A 89 -3.97 -11.16 2.61
CA ASN A 89 -2.83 -11.25 1.71
C ASN A 89 -2.20 -9.87 1.52
N THR A 90 -1.00 -9.70 2.08
CA THR A 90 -0.30 -8.41 2.10
C THR A 90 -0.02 -7.86 0.70
N VAL A 91 0.28 -8.72 -0.26
CA VAL A 91 0.59 -8.32 -1.64
C VAL A 91 -0.63 -7.65 -2.28
N PHE A 92 -1.83 -8.23 -2.12
CA PHE A 92 -3.05 -7.62 -2.66
C PHE A 92 -3.46 -6.35 -1.92
N THR A 93 -3.21 -6.25 -0.61
CA THR A 93 -3.43 -5.01 0.14
C THR A 93 -2.57 -3.87 -0.41
N TYR A 94 -1.31 -4.15 -0.75
CA TYR A 94 -0.44 -3.15 -1.38
C TYR A 94 -0.84 -2.84 -2.82
N LEU A 95 -1.29 -3.82 -3.59
CA LEU A 95 -1.84 -3.57 -4.93
C LEU A 95 -3.10 -2.71 -4.89
N ASP A 96 -4.00 -2.93 -3.92
CA ASP A 96 -5.16 -2.05 -3.69
C ASP A 96 -4.75 -0.60 -3.41
N ALA A 97 -3.64 -0.40 -2.71
CA ALA A 97 -3.17 0.94 -2.35
C ALA A 97 -2.42 1.66 -3.47
N PHE A 98 -1.66 0.94 -4.31
CA PHE A 98 -0.69 1.54 -5.22
C PHE A 98 -0.90 1.24 -6.70
N SER A 99 -1.66 0.21 -7.07
CA SER A 99 -1.86 -0.10 -8.49
C SER A 99 -2.91 0.80 -9.13
N CYS A 100 -2.70 1.10 -10.41
CA CYS A 100 -3.64 1.78 -11.27
C CYS A 100 -3.77 1.02 -12.61
N PRO A 101 -4.78 1.31 -13.45
CA PRO A 101 -4.98 0.62 -14.72
C PRO A 101 -3.77 0.66 -15.65
N GLU A 102 -3.04 1.77 -15.67
CA GLU A 102 -1.84 1.97 -16.49
C GLU A 102 -0.72 0.98 -16.14
N HIS A 103 -0.62 0.56 -14.88
CA HIS A 103 0.34 -0.46 -14.48
C HIS A 103 0.01 -1.83 -15.09
N PHE A 104 -1.29 -2.16 -15.24
CA PHE A 104 -1.70 -3.41 -15.90
C PHE A 104 -1.35 -3.37 -17.38
N GLU A 105 -1.67 -2.31 -18.09
CA GLU A 105 -1.32 -2.16 -19.51
C GLU A 105 0.18 -2.34 -19.76
N ARG A 106 1.01 -1.84 -18.84
CA ARG A 106 2.47 -1.84 -18.97
C ARG A 106 3.14 -3.14 -18.55
N TYR A 107 2.74 -3.69 -17.42
CA TYR A 107 3.47 -4.78 -16.77
C TYR A 107 2.71 -6.11 -16.75
N LEU A 108 1.40 -6.09 -16.92
CA LEU A 108 0.56 -7.28 -16.80
C LEU A 108 -0.66 -7.23 -17.75
N PRO A 109 -0.42 -7.07 -19.08
CA PRO A 109 -1.47 -6.77 -20.07
C PRO A 109 -2.50 -7.87 -20.26
N GLU A 110 -2.30 -9.06 -19.70
CA GLU A 110 -3.30 -10.14 -19.70
C GLU A 110 -4.48 -9.92 -18.76
N TYR A 111 -4.43 -8.88 -17.91
CA TYR A 111 -5.53 -8.47 -17.02
C TYR A 111 -5.89 -7.01 -17.27
N ALA A 112 -7.17 -6.70 -17.35
CA ALA A 112 -7.64 -5.33 -17.54
C ALA A 112 -7.52 -4.49 -16.25
N ASN A 113 -7.61 -5.14 -15.08
CA ASN A 113 -7.63 -4.47 -13.79
C ASN A 113 -7.29 -5.43 -12.63
N LEU A 114 -7.23 -4.87 -11.42
CA LEU A 114 -6.90 -5.62 -10.21
C LEU A 114 -7.96 -6.66 -9.85
N ASP A 115 -9.24 -6.41 -10.15
CA ASP A 115 -10.31 -7.36 -9.84
C ASP A 115 -10.19 -8.65 -10.65
N GLU A 116 -9.84 -8.56 -11.93
CA GLU A 116 -9.55 -9.74 -12.76
C GLU A 116 -8.35 -10.55 -12.24
N LEU A 117 -7.30 -9.86 -11.77
CA LEU A 117 -6.14 -10.50 -11.15
C LEU A 117 -6.54 -11.22 -9.86
N LYS A 118 -7.35 -10.58 -9.00
CA LYS A 118 -7.88 -11.16 -7.77
C LYS A 118 -8.76 -12.38 -8.05
N ASP A 119 -9.63 -12.30 -9.04
CA ASP A 119 -10.52 -13.40 -9.41
C ASP A 119 -9.74 -14.59 -9.94
N HIS A 120 -8.68 -14.36 -10.73
CA HIS A 120 -7.80 -15.44 -11.16
C HIS A 120 -7.08 -16.08 -9.97
N TYR A 121 -6.58 -15.29 -9.03
CA TYR A 121 -5.93 -15.82 -7.83
C TYR A 121 -6.88 -16.67 -6.97
N ARG A 122 -8.13 -16.23 -6.80
CA ARG A 122 -9.16 -16.98 -6.07
C ARG A 122 -9.54 -18.31 -6.74
N ARG A 123 -9.54 -18.36 -8.07
CA ARG A 123 -9.85 -19.58 -8.82
C ARG A 123 -8.71 -20.58 -8.84
N GLY A 124 -7.49 -20.16 -8.56
CA GLY A 124 -6.27 -20.92 -8.78
C GLY A 124 -5.74 -20.79 -10.21
N GLY A 125 -4.48 -21.12 -10.39
CA GLY A 125 -3.76 -20.97 -11.66
C GLY A 125 -2.84 -19.75 -11.71
N LEU A 126 -2.78 -18.93 -10.66
CA LEU A 126 -1.93 -17.77 -10.55
C LEU A 126 -1.00 -17.89 -9.33
N GLY A 127 0.30 -18.02 -9.55
CA GLY A 127 1.28 -18.16 -8.48
C GLY A 127 1.68 -16.84 -7.83
N ASP A 128 1.98 -16.86 -6.55
CA ASP A 128 2.40 -15.72 -5.73
C ASP A 128 3.57 -14.94 -6.32
N VAL A 129 4.54 -15.65 -6.90
CA VAL A 129 5.73 -15.02 -7.48
C VAL A 129 5.37 -14.04 -8.60
N LYS A 130 4.36 -14.37 -9.43
CA LYS A 130 3.92 -13.49 -10.51
C LYS A 130 3.27 -12.22 -9.97
N VAL A 131 2.41 -12.36 -8.97
CA VAL A 131 1.74 -11.23 -8.31
C VAL A 131 2.77 -10.34 -7.57
N LYS A 132 3.74 -10.94 -6.88
CA LYS A 132 4.83 -10.22 -6.23
C LYS A 132 5.72 -9.46 -7.21
N ARG A 133 6.03 -10.04 -8.36
CA ARG A 133 6.77 -9.35 -9.42
C ARG A 133 6.00 -8.13 -9.92
N PHE A 134 4.72 -8.28 -10.17
CA PHE A 134 3.89 -7.15 -10.58
C PHE A 134 3.87 -6.04 -9.52
N LEU A 135 3.67 -6.39 -8.24
CA LEU A 135 3.75 -5.41 -7.15
C LEU A 135 5.13 -4.72 -7.10
N ASN A 136 6.22 -5.45 -7.35
CA ASN A 136 7.55 -4.85 -7.38
C ASN A 136 7.65 -3.77 -8.47
N GLU A 137 7.16 -4.02 -9.69
CA GLU A 137 7.17 -3.02 -10.77
C GLU A 137 6.36 -1.78 -10.38
N VAL A 138 5.16 -1.96 -9.82
CA VAL A 138 4.31 -0.86 -9.32
C VAL A 138 5.03 -0.02 -8.27
N LEU A 139 5.68 -0.67 -7.29
CA LEU A 139 6.39 0.03 -6.22
C LEU A 139 7.66 0.72 -6.73
N GLN A 140 8.41 0.11 -7.65
CA GLN A 140 9.59 0.75 -8.25
C GLN A 140 9.20 2.02 -9.00
N GLU A 141 8.16 1.98 -9.83
CA GLU A 141 7.67 3.15 -10.56
C GLU A 141 7.18 4.26 -9.60
N THR A 142 6.53 3.88 -8.50
CA THR A 142 6.02 4.82 -7.50
C THR A 142 7.15 5.48 -6.69
N LEU A 143 8.17 4.70 -6.32
CA LEU A 143 9.21 5.15 -5.39
C LEU A 143 10.43 5.79 -6.09
N GLU A 144 10.69 5.46 -7.34
CA GLU A 144 11.82 6.01 -8.10
C GLU A 144 11.85 7.54 -8.13
N PRO A 145 10.76 8.26 -8.47
CA PRO A 145 10.77 9.73 -8.48
C PRO A 145 10.93 10.33 -7.09
N ILE A 146 10.55 9.62 -6.03
CA ILE A 146 10.73 10.06 -4.65
C ILE A 146 12.19 9.89 -4.23
N ARG A 147 12.79 8.76 -4.57
CA ARG A 147 14.18 8.43 -4.26
C ARG A 147 15.18 9.33 -4.98
N ASN A 148 14.86 9.75 -6.20
CA ASN A 148 15.73 10.59 -7.04
C ASN A 148 15.68 12.09 -6.70
N ARG A 149 14.94 12.50 -5.66
CA ARG A 149 14.89 13.88 -5.14
C ARG A 149 15.89 14.07 -4.02
#